data_4f3979e96402097fd53c2a2116bd03b5
#
_entry.id   4f3979e96402097fd53c2a2116bd03b5
#
_cell.length_a   1.000
_cell.length_b   1.000
_cell.length_c   1.000
_cell.angle_alpha   90.00
_cell.angle_beta   90.00
_cell.angle_gamma   90.00
#
_symmetry.space_group_name_H-M   'P 1'
#
loop_
_entity.id
_entity.type
_entity.pdbx_description
1 polymer ?
#
loop_
_entity_poly.entity_id
_entity_poly.type
_entity_poly.pdbx_seq_one_letter_code
_entity_poly.pdbx_strand_id
1 'polypeptide(L)'
;MAKTLVSLSGGLDSLAMTYLLLKDSKDNDIHIHHINIKNEENRWVAEQIAVRNILDYFRHNNYPKFEYSESSIEYPSFNGSFLYDTDTINFISGYIASVNMKIKCVAYGAIKSEFAQLNNSKRFTRAMNIFRSFTDIEKIYPVKDYDKSEIY
;
A
#
# COMPACT_ATOMS: atom_id res chain seq x y z
N MET A 1 -19.95 1.38 7.56
CA MET A 1 -19.25 0.09 7.42
C MET A 1 -17.75 0.35 7.48
N ALA A 2 -17.04 -0.37 8.35
CA ALA A 2 -15.59 -0.22 8.50
C ALA A 2 -14.84 -0.80 7.30
N LYS A 3 -13.81 -0.10 6.81
CA LYS A 3 -13.01 -0.53 5.68
C LYS A 3 -11.53 -0.61 6.03
N THR A 4 -10.84 -1.53 5.37
CA THR A 4 -9.38 -1.57 5.35
C THR A 4 -8.88 -0.90 4.08
N LEU A 5 -8.03 0.10 4.23
CA LEU A 5 -7.30 0.72 3.12
C LEU A 5 -6.08 -0.13 2.79
N VAL A 6 -5.95 -0.55 1.54
CA VAL A 6 -4.85 -1.38 1.06
C VAL A 6 -4.00 -0.58 0.08
N SER A 7 -2.72 -0.43 0.38
CA SER A 7 -1.76 0.21 -0.53
C SER A 7 -1.22 -0.82 -1.53
N LEU A 8 -1.68 -0.77 -2.77
CA LEU A 8 -1.27 -1.68 -3.85
C LEU A 8 -0.25 -0.99 -4.75
N SER A 9 0.99 -1.49 -4.76
CA SER A 9 2.09 -0.93 -5.56
C SER A 9 2.27 -1.55 -6.94
N GLY A 10 1.65 -2.70 -7.18
CA GLY A 10 1.88 -3.51 -8.38
C GLY A 10 3.00 -4.56 -8.23
N GLY A 11 3.74 -4.54 -7.13
CA GLY A 11 4.72 -5.57 -6.78
C GLY A 11 4.08 -6.81 -6.15
N LEU A 12 4.82 -7.92 -6.13
CA LEU A 12 4.31 -9.22 -5.65
C LEU A 12 3.93 -9.21 -4.16
N ASP A 13 4.65 -8.48 -3.33
CA ASP A 13 4.37 -8.42 -1.89
C ASP A 13 3.04 -7.73 -1.61
N SER A 14 2.76 -6.62 -2.30
CA SER A 14 1.48 -5.93 -2.18
C SER A 14 0.33 -6.70 -2.84
N LEU A 15 0.60 -7.47 -3.88
CA LEU A 15 -0.35 -8.39 -4.49
C LEU A 15 -0.75 -9.50 -3.51
N ALA A 16 0.24 -10.17 -2.89
CA ALA A 16 -0.01 -11.22 -1.91
C ALA A 16 -0.83 -10.71 -0.72
N MET A 17 -0.49 -9.55 -0.20
CA MET A 17 -1.26 -8.89 0.85
C MET A 17 -2.71 -8.64 0.43
N THR A 18 -2.90 -8.07 -0.76
CA THR A 18 -4.24 -7.77 -1.28
C THR A 18 -5.07 -9.04 -1.47
N TYR A 19 -4.46 -10.10 -2.00
CA TYR A 19 -5.08 -11.41 -2.14
C TYR A 19 -5.56 -11.96 -0.79
N LEU A 20 -4.69 -11.96 0.23
CA LEU A 20 -5.03 -12.49 1.55
C LEU A 20 -6.20 -11.71 2.19
N LEU A 21 -6.17 -10.39 2.07
CA LEU A 21 -7.22 -9.55 2.63
C LEU A 21 -8.56 -9.71 1.88
N LEU A 22 -8.54 -9.77 0.55
CA LEU A 22 -9.76 -9.96 -0.23
C LEU A 22 -10.39 -11.33 0.00
N LYS A 23 -9.56 -12.38 0.07
CA LYS A 23 -10.04 -13.76 0.26
C LYS A 23 -10.93 -13.90 1.50
N ASP A 24 -10.60 -13.20 2.58
CA ASP A 24 -11.28 -13.31 3.87
C ASP A 24 -12.26 -12.15 4.13
N SER A 25 -12.46 -11.25 3.16
CA SER A 25 -13.32 -10.08 3.31
C SER A 25 -14.75 -10.33 2.79
N LYS A 26 -15.63 -9.39 3.10
CA LYS A 26 -16.96 -9.26 2.48
C LYS A 26 -16.93 -8.16 1.43
N ASP A 27 -18.01 -8.10 0.64
CA ASP A 27 -18.18 -7.04 -0.36
C ASP A 27 -18.04 -5.65 0.29
N ASN A 28 -17.19 -4.84 -0.33
CA ASN A 28 -16.91 -3.45 0.06
C ASN A 28 -16.20 -3.24 1.42
N ASP A 29 -15.62 -4.30 2.02
CA ASP A 29 -14.77 -4.17 3.21
C ASP A 29 -13.37 -3.62 2.87
N ILE A 30 -12.95 -3.74 1.62
CA ILE A 30 -11.62 -3.35 1.16
C ILE A 30 -11.70 -2.14 0.24
N HIS A 31 -10.85 -1.16 0.51
CA HIS A 31 -10.57 -0.03 -0.37
C HIS A 31 -9.12 -0.11 -0.83
N ILE A 32 -8.90 -0.43 -2.09
CA ILE A 32 -7.56 -0.49 -2.68
C ILE A 32 -7.19 0.89 -3.21
N HIS A 33 -6.01 1.38 -2.83
CA HIS A 33 -5.47 2.63 -3.34
C HIS A 33 -4.10 2.42 -3.96
N HIS A 34 -3.90 2.95 -5.15
CA HIS A 34 -2.61 2.98 -5.85
C HIS A 34 -2.10 4.41 -5.97
N ILE A 35 -0.79 4.58 -5.79
CA ILE A 35 -0.13 5.87 -5.91
C ILE A 35 0.85 5.81 -7.09
N ASN A 36 0.61 6.60 -8.12
CA ASN A 36 1.57 6.80 -9.21
C ASN A 36 2.66 7.76 -8.74
N ILE A 37 3.82 7.25 -8.39
CA ILE A 37 4.97 8.05 -7.96
C ILE A 37 5.83 8.37 -9.19
N LYS A 38 5.65 9.56 -9.71
CA LYS A 38 6.33 10.05 -10.92
C LYS A 38 7.63 10.72 -10.52
N ASN A 39 8.71 9.97 -10.58
CA ASN A 39 10.06 10.41 -10.28
C ASN A 39 11.03 9.97 -11.40
N GLU A 40 12.32 10.22 -11.24
CA GLU A 40 13.34 9.88 -12.25
C GLU A 40 13.53 8.38 -12.46
N GLU A 41 13.14 7.52 -11.52
CA GLU A 41 13.16 6.06 -11.72
C GLU A 41 12.16 5.61 -12.79
N ASN A 42 11.13 6.40 -13.02
CA ASN A 42 10.12 6.20 -14.08
C ASN A 42 9.42 4.83 -14.06
N ARG A 43 9.29 4.22 -12.89
CA ARG A 43 8.62 2.91 -12.71
C ARG A 43 7.10 2.98 -12.74
N TRP A 44 6.54 4.16 -12.55
CA TRP A 44 5.10 4.35 -12.33
C TRP A 44 4.22 3.81 -13.47
N VAL A 45 4.69 3.86 -14.72
CA VAL A 45 3.94 3.34 -15.89
C VAL A 45 3.78 1.83 -15.79
N ALA A 46 4.88 1.12 -15.53
CA ALA A 46 4.86 -0.35 -15.40
C ALA A 46 4.03 -0.78 -14.17
N GLU A 47 4.16 -0.06 -13.07
CA GLU A 47 3.39 -0.32 -11.85
C GLU A 47 1.89 -0.10 -12.09
N GLN A 48 1.51 0.95 -12.78
CA GLN A 48 0.10 1.23 -13.11
C GLN A 48 -0.50 0.12 -13.98
N ILE A 49 0.24 -0.36 -14.99
CA ILE A 49 -0.19 -1.48 -15.82
C ILE A 49 -0.37 -2.75 -14.98
N ALA A 50 0.60 -3.05 -14.12
CA ALA A 50 0.52 -4.20 -13.22
C ALA A 50 -0.69 -4.12 -12.29
N VAL A 51 -0.93 -2.96 -11.70
CA VAL A 51 -2.10 -2.73 -10.82
C VAL A 51 -3.40 -2.96 -11.58
N ARG A 52 -3.55 -2.42 -12.77
CA ARG A 52 -4.75 -2.65 -13.59
C ARG A 52 -5.00 -4.11 -13.89
N ASN A 53 -3.96 -4.85 -14.25
CA ASN A 53 -4.06 -6.29 -14.50
C ASN A 53 -4.48 -7.06 -13.24
N ILE A 54 -3.94 -6.70 -12.09
CA ILE A 54 -4.29 -7.28 -10.78
C ILE A 54 -5.76 -7.02 -10.45
N LEU A 55 -6.21 -5.78 -10.60
CA LEU A 55 -7.61 -5.41 -10.32
C LEU A 55 -8.58 -6.15 -11.23
N ASP A 56 -8.26 -6.27 -12.52
CA ASP A 56 -9.08 -6.98 -13.48
C ASP A 56 -9.14 -8.48 -13.15
N TYR A 57 -8.01 -9.07 -12.74
CA TYR A 57 -7.99 -10.45 -12.26
C TYR A 57 -8.96 -10.66 -11.07
N PHE A 58 -8.90 -9.81 -10.06
CA PHE A 58 -9.80 -9.91 -8.90
C PHE A 58 -11.28 -9.73 -9.29
N ARG A 59 -11.58 -8.79 -10.19
CA ARG A 59 -12.95 -8.54 -10.65
C ARG A 59 -13.55 -9.72 -11.43
N HIS A 60 -12.72 -10.46 -12.19
CA HIS A 60 -13.17 -11.56 -13.05
C HIS A 60 -13.09 -12.95 -12.40
N ASN A 61 -12.55 -13.08 -11.20
CA ASN A 61 -12.34 -14.37 -10.53
C ASN A 61 -13.13 -14.53 -9.21
N ASN A 62 -14.29 -13.92 -9.11
CA ASN A 62 -15.23 -14.09 -7.99
C ASN A 62 -14.69 -13.68 -6.61
N TYR A 63 -13.75 -12.75 -6.56
CA TYR A 63 -13.38 -12.12 -5.29
C TYR A 63 -14.46 -11.14 -4.82
N PRO A 64 -14.55 -10.88 -3.51
CA PRO A 64 -15.45 -9.86 -3.00
C PRO A 64 -15.27 -8.51 -3.71
N LYS A 65 -16.33 -7.77 -3.87
CA LYS A 65 -16.28 -6.41 -4.44
C LYS A 65 -15.43 -5.51 -3.55
N PHE A 66 -14.68 -4.64 -4.16
CA PHE A 66 -13.82 -3.67 -3.49
C PHE A 66 -13.96 -2.29 -4.12
N GLU A 67 -13.66 -1.26 -3.34
CA GLU A 67 -13.48 0.09 -3.88
C GLU A 67 -12.05 0.27 -4.38
N TYR A 68 -11.89 1.07 -5.41
CA TYR A 68 -10.58 1.44 -5.94
C TYR A 68 -10.48 2.95 -6.11
N SER A 69 -9.33 3.48 -5.72
CA SER A 69 -8.95 4.86 -6.02
C SER A 69 -7.46 4.94 -6.36
N GLU A 70 -7.09 6.02 -7.00
CA GLU A 70 -5.75 6.27 -7.50
C GLU A 70 -5.36 7.71 -7.29
N SER A 71 -4.12 7.96 -6.92
CA SER A 71 -3.54 9.29 -6.86
C SER A 71 -2.22 9.34 -7.61
N SER A 72 -1.76 10.53 -7.94
CA SER A 72 -0.47 10.75 -8.57
C SER A 72 0.29 11.82 -7.82
N ILE A 73 1.58 11.59 -7.63
CA ILE A 73 2.50 12.59 -7.11
C ILE A 73 3.71 12.67 -8.04
N GLU A 74 4.13 13.87 -8.35
CA GLU A 74 5.31 14.13 -9.17
C GLU A 74 6.27 15.02 -8.42
N TYR A 75 7.54 14.65 -8.40
CA TYR A 75 8.59 15.49 -7.83
C TYR A 75 9.92 15.26 -8.55
N PRO A 76 10.71 16.34 -8.74
CA PRO A 76 12.04 16.22 -9.34
C PRO A 76 13.00 15.55 -8.34
N SER A 77 14.11 15.03 -8.86
CA SER A 77 15.22 14.63 -8.00
C SER A 77 15.87 15.86 -7.36
N PHE A 78 16.36 15.65 -6.13
CA PHE A 78 17.15 16.65 -5.41
C PHE A 78 18.62 16.24 -5.42
N ASN A 79 19.44 16.81 -6.32
CA ASN A 79 20.86 16.49 -6.44
C ASN A 79 21.15 14.98 -6.60
N GLY A 80 20.36 14.28 -7.41
CA GLY A 80 20.49 12.84 -7.62
C GLY A 80 19.90 11.96 -6.51
N SER A 81 19.22 12.56 -5.54
CA SER A 81 18.54 11.84 -4.46
C SER A 81 17.04 11.84 -4.67
N PHE A 82 16.41 10.73 -4.32
CA PHE A 82 14.94 10.59 -4.36
C PHE A 82 14.36 10.55 -2.95
N LEU A 83 13.12 11.00 -2.84
CA LEU A 83 12.33 10.67 -1.67
C LEU A 83 12.03 9.16 -1.65
N TYR A 84 12.03 8.57 -0.48
CA TYR A 84 11.66 7.17 -0.36
C TYR A 84 10.15 6.99 -0.58
N ASP A 85 9.77 6.00 -1.36
CA ASP A 85 8.37 5.66 -1.63
C ASP A 85 7.59 5.41 -0.34
N THR A 86 8.24 4.85 0.68
CA THR A 86 7.65 4.62 2.00
C THR A 86 7.12 5.90 2.64
N ASP A 87 7.85 7.01 2.52
CA ASP A 87 7.40 8.31 3.06
C ASP A 87 6.16 8.81 2.32
N THR A 88 6.17 8.73 0.99
CA THR A 88 5.05 9.12 0.14
C THR A 88 3.81 8.26 0.40
N ILE A 89 3.97 6.96 0.50
CA ILE A 89 2.87 6.02 0.77
C ILE A 89 2.24 6.31 2.13
N ASN A 90 3.05 6.54 3.17
CA ASN A 90 2.54 6.86 4.50
C ASN A 90 1.87 8.23 4.56
N PHE A 91 2.37 9.21 3.82
CA PHE A 91 1.73 10.52 3.69
C PHE A 91 0.34 10.40 3.06
N ILE A 92 0.24 9.80 1.89
CA ILE A 92 -1.03 9.69 1.15
C ILE A 92 -2.03 8.80 1.88
N SER A 93 -1.63 7.63 2.36
CA SER A 93 -2.53 6.72 3.06
C SER A 93 -2.99 7.27 4.42
N GLY A 94 -2.11 7.96 5.13
CA GLY A 94 -2.46 8.66 6.36
C GLY A 94 -3.48 9.78 6.10
N TYR A 95 -3.27 10.56 5.05
CA TYR A 95 -4.22 11.60 4.63
C TYR A 95 -5.58 11.00 4.27
N ILE A 96 -5.62 9.97 3.41
CA ILE A 96 -6.89 9.31 3.03
C ILE A 96 -7.63 8.80 4.27
N ALA A 97 -6.91 8.15 5.18
CA ALA A 97 -7.49 7.65 6.42
C ALA A 97 -8.03 8.76 7.32
N SER A 98 -7.40 9.93 7.32
CA SER A 98 -7.84 11.08 8.13
C SER A 98 -9.13 11.72 7.62
N VAL A 99 -9.36 11.70 6.30
CA VAL A 99 -10.53 12.34 5.68
C VAL A 99 -11.67 11.37 5.37
N ASN A 100 -11.41 10.07 5.35
CA ASN A 100 -12.42 9.04 5.12
C ASN A 100 -12.71 8.27 6.42
N MET A 101 -13.74 8.66 7.11
CA MET A 101 -14.13 8.08 8.41
C MET A 101 -14.51 6.59 8.34
N LYS A 102 -14.74 6.03 7.17
CA LYS A 102 -14.98 4.60 7.00
C LYS A 102 -13.69 3.77 7.11
N ILE A 103 -12.54 4.37 6.85
CA ILE A 103 -11.25 3.67 6.98
C ILE A 103 -10.93 3.51 8.47
N LYS A 104 -10.76 2.27 8.91
CA LYS A 104 -10.44 1.91 10.30
C LYS A 104 -9.10 1.20 10.44
N CYS A 105 -8.52 0.78 9.32
CA CYS A 105 -7.26 0.08 9.28
C CYS A 105 -6.55 0.36 7.96
N VAL A 106 -5.22 0.42 7.97
CA VAL A 106 -4.39 0.54 6.76
C VAL A 106 -3.42 -0.63 6.69
N ALA A 107 -3.39 -1.30 5.54
CA ALA A 107 -2.54 -2.46 5.30
C ALA A 107 -1.37 -2.12 4.35
N TYR A 108 -0.19 -2.62 4.71
CA TYR A 108 1.05 -2.47 3.93
C TYR A 108 1.67 -3.82 3.64
N GLY A 109 2.23 -3.97 2.44
CA GLY A 109 2.88 -5.20 1.97
C GLY A 109 4.36 -5.26 2.35
N ALA A 110 4.68 -5.44 3.62
CA ALA A 110 6.04 -5.70 4.08
C ALA A 110 6.20 -7.16 4.48
N ILE A 111 7.14 -7.86 3.83
CA ILE A 111 7.47 -9.26 4.15
C ILE A 111 8.40 -9.34 5.36
N LYS A 112 8.63 -10.55 5.86
CA LYS A 112 9.38 -10.81 7.09
C LYS A 112 10.74 -10.13 7.16
N SER A 113 11.55 -10.22 6.10
CA SER A 113 12.87 -9.59 6.05
C SER A 113 12.82 -8.07 6.07
N GLU A 114 11.89 -7.49 5.36
CA GLU A 114 11.69 -6.03 5.32
C GLU A 114 11.13 -5.51 6.64
N PHE A 115 10.16 -6.22 7.23
CA PHE A 115 9.57 -5.84 8.50
C PHE A 115 10.60 -5.83 9.64
N ALA A 116 11.50 -6.83 9.68
CA ALA A 116 12.58 -6.89 10.66
C ALA A 116 13.58 -5.72 10.50
N GLN A 117 13.91 -5.32 9.27
CA GLN A 117 14.78 -4.19 8.99
C GLN A 117 14.10 -2.84 9.31
N LEU A 118 12.82 -2.71 9.00
CA LEU A 118 12.07 -1.48 9.19
C LEU A 118 11.98 -1.08 10.66
N ASN A 119 11.78 -2.03 11.56
CA ASN A 119 11.60 -1.78 12.98
C ASN A 119 12.79 -1.10 13.67
N ASN A 120 14.00 -1.18 13.07
CA ASN A 120 15.24 -0.64 13.63
C ASN A 120 15.81 0.54 12.83
N SER A 121 15.09 1.08 11.84
CA SER A 121 15.60 2.13 10.97
C SER A 121 14.98 3.49 11.28
N LYS A 122 15.79 4.55 11.12
CA LYS A 122 15.31 5.94 11.16
C LYS A 122 14.26 6.22 10.09
N ARG A 123 14.36 5.54 8.96
CA ARG A 123 13.41 5.61 7.84
C ARG A 123 12.02 5.13 8.26
N PHE A 124 11.94 4.01 8.96
CA PHE A 124 10.68 3.50 9.48
C PHE A 124 10.05 4.47 10.49
N THR A 125 10.84 4.97 11.44
CA THR A 125 10.38 5.94 12.43
C THR A 125 9.83 7.20 11.77
N ARG A 126 10.51 7.71 10.74
CA ARG A 126 10.04 8.87 9.97
C ARG A 126 8.71 8.58 9.27
N ALA A 127 8.60 7.46 8.58
CA ALA A 127 7.37 7.06 7.89
C ALA A 127 6.19 6.89 8.85
N MET A 128 6.43 6.28 10.02
CA MET A 128 5.42 6.16 11.08
C MET A 128 5.00 7.51 11.62
N ASN A 129 5.93 8.43 11.85
CA ASN A 129 5.62 9.78 12.30
C ASN A 129 4.79 10.55 11.28
N ILE A 130 5.09 10.40 9.99
CA ILE A 130 4.30 10.98 8.90
C ILE A 130 2.87 10.46 8.96
N PHE A 131 2.68 9.15 9.05
CA PHE A 131 1.36 8.55 9.14
C PHE A 131 0.60 9.00 10.41
N ARG A 132 1.26 8.94 11.56
CA ARG A 132 0.67 9.32 12.85
C ARG A 132 0.36 10.81 12.99
N SER A 133 0.97 11.66 12.17
CA SER A 133 0.60 13.08 12.10
C SER A 133 -0.81 13.29 11.53
N PHE A 134 -1.35 12.32 10.79
CA PHE A 134 -2.69 12.38 10.20
C PHE A 134 -3.74 11.61 11.00
N THR A 135 -3.39 10.46 11.56
CA THR A 135 -4.36 9.53 12.13
C THR A 135 -3.72 8.54 13.11
N ASP A 136 -4.52 8.08 14.06
CA ASP A 136 -4.13 7.06 15.04
C ASP A 136 -4.69 5.66 14.71
N ILE A 137 -5.30 5.48 13.55
CA ILE A 137 -5.86 4.18 13.18
C ILE A 137 -4.79 3.10 13.05
N GLU A 138 -5.21 1.84 13.12
CA GLU A 138 -4.32 0.70 13.09
C GLU A 138 -3.63 0.56 11.73
N LYS A 139 -2.34 0.23 11.75
CA LYS A 139 -1.57 -0.27 10.61
C LYS A 139 -1.35 -1.76 10.75
N ILE A 140 -1.62 -2.51 9.71
CA ILE A 140 -1.39 -3.96 9.67
C ILE A 140 -0.43 -4.34 8.55
N TYR A 141 0.24 -5.46 8.76
CA TYR A 141 1.22 -6.02 7.83
C TYR A 141 0.91 -7.49 7.59
N PRO A 142 -0.06 -7.81 6.73
CA PRO A 142 -0.59 -9.17 6.57
C PRO A 142 0.45 -10.22 6.13
N VAL A 143 1.51 -9.80 5.46
CA VAL A 143 2.56 -10.69 4.94
C VAL A 143 3.88 -10.62 5.73
N LYS A 144 3.89 -9.97 6.90
CA LYS A 144 5.11 -9.78 7.71
C LYS A 144 5.79 -11.06 8.19
N ASP A 145 5.05 -12.16 8.27
CA ASP A 145 5.55 -13.46 8.73
C ASP A 145 5.94 -14.39 7.57
N TYR A 146 5.74 -13.94 6.31
CA TYR A 146 6.06 -14.71 5.12
C TYR A 146 7.44 -14.36 4.56
N ASP A 147 8.19 -15.38 4.17
CA ASP A 147 9.40 -15.22 3.40
C ASP A 147 9.07 -15.03 1.89
N LYS A 148 10.02 -14.49 1.15
CA LYS A 148 9.85 -14.25 -0.29
C LYS A 148 9.50 -15.52 -1.06
N SER A 149 10.08 -16.64 -0.68
CA SER A 149 9.83 -17.97 -1.28
C SER A 149 8.41 -18.50 -1.03
N GLU A 150 7.75 -18.06 0.04
CA GLU A 150 6.37 -18.47 0.38
C GLU A 150 5.34 -17.63 -0.36
N ILE A 151 5.72 -16.43 -0.83
CA ILE A 151 4.87 -15.53 -1.60
C ILE A 151 4.95 -15.87 -3.09
N TYR A 152 6.11 -16.24 -3.56
CA TYR A 152 6.38 -16.58 -4.96
C TYR A 152 6.31 -18.09 -5.17
#